data_0baca04c1bf02216b72b60c470c6d12d
#
_entry.id   0baca04c1bf02216b72b60c470c6d12d
#
_cell.length_a   1.000
_cell.length_b   1.000
_cell.length_c   1.000
_cell.angle_alpha   90.00
_cell.angle_beta   90.00
_cell.angle_gamma   90.00
#
_symmetry.space_group_name_H-M   'P 1'
#
loop_
_entity.id
_entity.type
_entity.pdbx_description
1 polymer ?
#
loop_
_entity_poly.entity_id
_entity_poly.type
_entity_poly.pdbx_seq_one_letter_code
_entity_poly.pdbx_strand_id
1 'polypeptide(L)'
;MIKKILKYTKNLILLALSLAGIYLFNLFFMKPFSIDHFLGKELVLGLVDSPEAMTYIGIFDRFNWLTRHNSKLSIPEKDDQENSIKQYEQVIKTLYKYEDSSLSEVQKNTKKIAIFDAENNLKQVKEFPHHDYPLNQIGGIHLNTIEFLSDMHPIRNESEAKDFIKRVNLIKKLYTGVLADLEEQADAGIFPPEFVYDHVINQLSDFINYNYDEHPLYTQFLRKVKELNLSIEKEKLYEEQIKIAID
;
A
#
# COMPACT_ATOMS: atom_id res chain seq x y z
N MET A 1 -12.74 24.86 -45.20
CA MET A 1 -13.37 23.72 -44.46
C MET A 1 -12.48 23.21 -43.32
N ILE A 2 -11.25 22.83 -43.56
CA ILE A 2 -10.30 22.29 -42.57
C ILE A 2 -10.10 23.23 -41.35
N LYS A 3 -9.88 24.55 -41.55
CA LYS A 3 -9.72 25.49 -40.43
C LYS A 3 -10.95 25.59 -39.52
N LYS A 4 -12.17 25.43 -40.04
CA LYS A 4 -13.39 25.40 -39.21
C LYS A 4 -13.47 24.10 -38.39
N ILE A 5 -13.14 22.95 -39.01
CA ILE A 5 -13.11 21.65 -38.32
C ILE A 5 -12.10 21.70 -37.16
N LEU A 6 -10.87 22.14 -37.41
CA LEU A 6 -9.83 22.30 -36.37
C LEU A 6 -10.28 23.22 -35.24
N LYS A 7 -10.99 24.32 -35.52
CA LYS A 7 -11.52 25.21 -34.50
C LYS A 7 -12.59 24.51 -33.63
N TYR A 8 -13.53 23.78 -34.26
CA TYR A 8 -14.55 23.03 -33.52
C TYR A 8 -13.94 21.92 -32.68
N THR A 9 -12.99 21.16 -33.21
CA THR A 9 -12.27 20.11 -32.49
C THR A 9 -11.53 20.69 -31.25
N LYS A 10 -10.82 21.81 -31.44
CA LYS A 10 -10.16 22.51 -30.32
C LYS A 10 -11.17 22.93 -29.24
N ASN A 11 -12.30 23.54 -29.63
CA ASN A 11 -13.32 23.99 -28.69
C ASN A 11 -13.95 22.80 -27.94
N LEU A 12 -14.18 21.68 -28.63
CA LEU A 12 -14.69 20.45 -28.02
C LEU A 12 -13.70 19.86 -26.98
N ILE A 13 -12.41 19.84 -27.33
CA ILE A 13 -11.36 19.40 -26.40
C ILE A 13 -11.31 20.31 -25.17
N LEU A 14 -11.34 21.64 -25.36
CA LEU A 14 -11.34 22.60 -24.26
C LEU A 14 -12.57 22.43 -23.36
N LEU A 15 -13.74 22.22 -23.95
CA LEU A 15 -14.96 21.94 -23.18
C LEU A 15 -14.82 20.64 -22.39
N ALA A 16 -14.34 19.56 -22.98
CA ALA A 16 -14.12 18.29 -22.30
C ALA A 16 -13.12 18.41 -21.15
N LEU A 17 -12.02 19.14 -21.35
CA LEU A 17 -11.04 19.41 -20.28
C LEU A 17 -11.63 20.26 -19.16
N SER A 18 -12.48 21.24 -19.47
CA SER A 18 -13.15 22.06 -18.47
C SER A 18 -14.14 21.25 -17.65
N LEU A 19 -14.92 20.39 -18.29
CA LEU A 19 -15.85 19.49 -17.59
C LEU A 19 -15.09 18.47 -16.71
N ALA A 20 -14.01 17.89 -17.20
CA ALA A 20 -13.15 17.03 -16.41
C ALA A 20 -12.54 17.77 -15.22
N GLY A 21 -12.10 19.01 -15.40
CA GLY A 21 -11.61 19.87 -14.32
C GLY A 21 -12.65 20.13 -13.24
N ILE A 22 -13.90 20.47 -13.63
CA ILE A 22 -15.02 20.67 -12.71
C ILE A 22 -15.34 19.37 -11.95
N TYR A 23 -15.34 18.24 -12.66
CA TYR A 23 -15.58 16.92 -12.04
C TYR A 23 -14.52 16.58 -11.03
N LEU A 24 -13.23 16.72 -11.37
CA LEU A 24 -12.13 16.46 -10.46
C LEU A 24 -12.13 17.41 -9.27
N PHE A 25 -12.43 18.69 -9.49
CA PHE A 25 -12.57 19.66 -8.40
C PHE A 25 -13.68 19.25 -7.43
N ASN A 26 -14.84 18.85 -7.96
CA ASN A 26 -15.93 18.33 -7.11
C ASN A 26 -15.51 17.07 -6.35
N LEU A 27 -14.84 16.12 -7.03
CA LEU A 27 -14.43 14.84 -6.45
C LEU A 27 -13.46 15.01 -5.26
N PHE A 28 -12.53 15.94 -5.35
CA PHE A 28 -11.45 16.10 -4.36
C PHE A 28 -11.69 17.21 -3.33
N PHE A 29 -12.40 18.27 -3.69
CA PHE A 29 -12.54 19.45 -2.82
C PHE A 29 -13.95 19.73 -2.32
N MET A 30 -14.94 18.99 -2.80
CA MET A 30 -16.34 19.16 -2.40
C MET A 30 -16.97 17.82 -1.99
N LYS A 31 -18.29 17.81 -1.73
CA LYS A 31 -19.06 16.57 -1.69
C LYS A 31 -19.15 16.03 -3.13
N PRO A 32 -18.63 14.83 -3.43
CA PRO A 32 -18.76 14.25 -4.76
C PRO A 32 -20.21 14.13 -5.22
N PHE A 33 -20.46 14.27 -6.52
CA PHE A 33 -21.82 14.27 -7.09
C PHE A 33 -22.63 13.01 -6.79
N SER A 34 -21.94 11.86 -6.67
CA SER A 34 -22.58 10.60 -6.26
C SER A 34 -21.80 9.91 -5.16
N ILE A 35 -22.50 9.08 -4.39
CA ILE A 35 -21.88 8.23 -3.36
C ILE A 35 -20.89 7.23 -3.98
N ASP A 36 -21.20 6.71 -5.17
CA ASP A 36 -20.30 5.75 -5.86
C ASP A 36 -18.99 6.42 -6.25
N HIS A 37 -19.01 7.67 -6.69
CA HIS A 37 -17.80 8.43 -6.99
C HIS A 37 -16.98 8.71 -5.71
N PHE A 38 -17.66 9.00 -4.59
CA PHE A 38 -16.99 9.16 -3.31
C PHE A 38 -16.31 7.88 -2.87
N LEU A 39 -17.04 6.77 -2.82
CA LEU A 39 -16.47 5.48 -2.40
C LEU A 39 -15.37 4.99 -3.36
N GLY A 40 -15.55 5.20 -4.67
CA GLY A 40 -14.51 4.90 -5.66
C GLY A 40 -13.23 5.72 -5.44
N LYS A 41 -13.37 7.00 -5.08
CA LYS A 41 -12.23 7.85 -4.71
C LYS A 41 -11.51 7.32 -3.44
N GLU A 42 -12.26 7.03 -2.37
CA GLU A 42 -11.66 6.49 -1.13
C GLU A 42 -10.94 5.16 -1.39
N LEU A 43 -11.52 4.26 -2.19
CA LEU A 43 -10.86 3.02 -2.60
C LEU A 43 -9.54 3.29 -3.33
N VAL A 44 -9.55 4.19 -4.31
CA VAL A 44 -8.32 4.51 -5.07
C VAL A 44 -7.26 5.15 -4.18
N LEU A 45 -7.65 6.07 -3.28
CA LEU A 45 -6.72 6.68 -2.34
C LEU A 45 -6.10 5.62 -1.40
N GLY A 46 -6.92 4.75 -0.81
CA GLY A 46 -6.41 3.66 0.04
C GLY A 46 -5.47 2.69 -0.70
N LEU A 47 -5.72 2.42 -2.00
CA LEU A 47 -4.80 1.63 -2.80
C LEU A 47 -3.48 2.36 -3.07
N VAL A 48 -3.53 3.66 -3.37
CA VAL A 48 -2.32 4.47 -3.64
C VAL A 48 -1.46 4.63 -2.38
N ASP A 49 -2.08 4.66 -1.21
CA ASP A 49 -1.40 4.73 0.08
C ASP A 49 -0.75 3.39 0.49
N SER A 50 -1.11 2.28 -0.17
CA SER A 50 -0.51 0.96 0.05
C SER A 50 0.28 0.48 -1.17
N PRO A 51 1.60 0.71 -1.22
CA PRO A 51 2.46 0.24 -2.32
C PRO A 51 2.39 -1.28 -2.54
N GLU A 52 2.24 -2.05 -1.47
CA GLU A 52 2.09 -3.50 -1.50
C GLU A 52 0.78 -3.90 -2.18
N ALA A 53 -0.34 -3.27 -1.81
CA ALA A 53 -1.63 -3.53 -2.43
C ALA A 53 -1.63 -3.19 -3.93
N MET A 54 -1.00 -2.08 -4.32
CA MET A 54 -0.82 -1.71 -5.73
C MET A 54 -0.06 -2.78 -6.51
N THR A 55 1.03 -3.30 -5.93
CA THR A 55 1.83 -4.38 -6.53
C THR A 55 1.03 -5.68 -6.62
N TYR A 56 0.33 -6.04 -5.54
CA TYR A 56 -0.47 -7.28 -5.48
C TYR A 56 -1.58 -7.30 -6.53
N ILE A 57 -2.31 -6.19 -6.68
CA ILE A 57 -3.40 -6.06 -7.66
C ILE A 57 -2.85 -5.97 -9.10
N GLY A 58 -1.67 -5.38 -9.29
CA GLY A 58 -0.97 -5.28 -10.57
C GLY A 58 -1.59 -4.35 -11.63
N ILE A 59 -2.77 -3.78 -11.39
CA ILE A 59 -3.44 -2.89 -12.37
C ILE A 59 -2.68 -1.60 -12.61
N PHE A 60 -1.86 -1.18 -11.66
CA PHE A 60 -1.05 0.02 -11.71
C PHE A 60 0.37 -0.21 -12.26
N ASP A 61 0.76 -1.43 -12.57
CA ASP A 61 2.12 -1.75 -13.04
C ASP A 61 2.52 -0.96 -14.28
N ARG A 62 1.57 -0.74 -15.21
CA ARG A 62 1.79 0.10 -16.41
C ARG A 62 2.11 1.56 -16.07
N PHE A 63 1.75 2.01 -14.88
CA PHE A 63 1.96 3.36 -14.35
C PHE A 63 3.03 3.41 -13.26
N ASN A 64 3.81 2.33 -13.06
CA ASN A 64 4.87 2.30 -12.06
C ASN A 64 5.89 3.43 -12.24
N TRP A 65 6.12 3.88 -13.48
CA TRP A 65 6.96 5.03 -13.77
C TRP A 65 6.46 6.34 -13.12
N LEU A 66 5.16 6.46 -12.86
CA LEU A 66 4.51 7.59 -12.18
C LEU A 66 4.36 7.35 -10.69
N THR A 67 3.83 6.21 -10.29
CA THR A 67 3.49 5.87 -8.90
C THR A 67 4.70 5.40 -8.10
N ARG A 68 5.67 4.76 -8.77
CA ARG A 68 6.86 4.15 -8.18
C ARG A 68 6.55 3.18 -7.04
N HIS A 69 5.35 2.59 -7.05
CA HIS A 69 4.89 1.72 -5.98
C HIS A 69 5.78 0.50 -5.80
N ASN A 70 6.30 -0.10 -6.90
CA ASN A 70 7.18 -1.27 -6.84
C ASN A 70 8.54 -1.02 -6.15
N SER A 71 8.89 0.24 -5.86
CA SER A 71 10.11 0.59 -5.13
C SER A 71 9.85 1.12 -3.71
N LYS A 72 8.63 0.97 -3.18
CA LYS A 72 8.22 1.49 -1.87
C LYS A 72 7.68 0.37 -0.99
N LEU A 73 7.73 0.59 0.33
CA LEU A 73 7.04 -0.18 1.36
C LEU A 73 6.20 0.76 2.20
N SER A 74 5.11 0.27 2.76
CA SER A 74 4.36 0.93 3.82
C SER A 74 5.19 0.88 5.10
N ILE A 75 5.57 2.05 5.59
CA ILE A 75 6.45 2.18 6.76
C ILE A 75 5.62 2.86 7.84
N PRO A 76 5.49 2.28 9.05
CA PRO A 76 4.80 2.91 10.16
C PRO A 76 5.39 4.28 10.49
N GLU A 77 4.53 5.28 10.65
CA GLU A 77 4.91 6.65 11.03
C GLU A 77 4.11 7.09 12.26
N LYS A 78 4.73 7.91 13.09
CA LYS A 78 4.16 8.36 14.37
C LYS A 78 2.76 8.99 14.26
N ASP A 79 2.46 9.63 13.13
CA ASP A 79 1.20 10.35 12.94
C ASP A 79 0.11 9.47 12.30
N ASP A 80 0.36 8.20 12.03
CA ASP A 80 -0.57 7.30 11.31
C ASP A 80 -1.88 7.12 12.05
N GLN A 81 -1.85 7.00 13.37
CA GLN A 81 -3.05 6.89 14.18
C GLN A 81 -3.91 8.16 14.09
N GLU A 82 -3.31 9.35 14.25
CA GLU A 82 -4.04 10.62 14.15
C GLU A 82 -4.61 10.86 12.75
N ASN A 83 -3.86 10.50 11.72
CA ASN A 83 -4.28 10.59 10.33
C ASN A 83 -5.44 9.64 10.03
N SER A 84 -5.38 8.41 10.53
CA SER A 84 -6.47 7.42 10.41
C SER A 84 -7.75 7.91 11.08
N ILE A 85 -7.67 8.47 12.28
CA ILE A 85 -8.82 9.07 12.98
C ILE A 85 -9.46 10.17 12.13
N LYS A 86 -8.66 11.12 11.64
CA LYS A 86 -9.15 12.22 10.79
C LYS A 86 -9.81 11.71 9.51
N GLN A 87 -9.23 10.69 8.91
CA GLN A 87 -9.75 10.08 7.68
C GLN A 87 -11.11 9.43 7.92
N TYR A 88 -11.24 8.57 8.95
CA TYR A 88 -12.52 7.92 9.25
C TYR A 88 -13.59 8.93 9.62
N GLU A 89 -13.28 9.93 10.44
CA GLU A 89 -14.24 11.01 10.77
C GLU A 89 -14.70 11.77 9.51
N GLN A 90 -13.80 12.05 8.58
CA GLN A 90 -14.13 12.72 7.32
C GLN A 90 -14.98 11.83 6.39
N VAL A 91 -14.68 10.54 6.33
CA VAL A 91 -15.46 9.55 5.54
C VAL A 91 -16.90 9.49 6.10
N ILE A 92 -17.06 9.27 7.39
CA ILE A 92 -18.35 9.21 8.07
C ILE A 92 -19.15 10.50 7.82
N LYS A 93 -18.54 11.66 8.09
CA LYS A 93 -19.14 12.97 7.87
C LYS A 93 -19.60 13.18 6.42
N THR A 94 -18.83 12.66 5.45
CA THR A 94 -19.19 12.80 4.03
C THR A 94 -20.34 11.87 3.64
N LEU A 95 -20.33 10.62 4.13
CA LEU A 95 -21.40 9.66 3.90
C LEU A 95 -22.76 10.16 4.42
N TYR A 96 -22.80 10.78 5.59
CA TYR A 96 -24.04 11.37 6.13
C TYR A 96 -24.60 12.54 5.31
N LYS A 97 -23.81 13.19 4.45
CA LYS A 97 -24.33 14.24 3.55
C LYS A 97 -25.16 13.71 2.37
N TYR A 98 -25.14 12.39 2.11
CA TYR A 98 -25.98 11.78 1.08
C TYR A 98 -27.32 11.39 1.67
N GLU A 99 -28.38 12.09 1.26
CA GLU A 99 -29.74 11.81 1.71
C GLU A 99 -30.28 10.52 1.11
N ASP A 100 -30.87 9.65 1.91
CA ASP A 100 -31.39 8.35 1.48
C ASP A 100 -32.49 8.48 0.41
N SER A 101 -33.25 9.58 0.43
CA SER A 101 -34.27 9.88 -0.58
C SER A 101 -33.70 10.01 -2.00
N SER A 102 -32.41 10.35 -2.12
CA SER A 102 -31.72 10.51 -3.41
C SER A 102 -30.94 9.26 -3.87
N LEU A 103 -30.96 8.19 -3.06
CA LEU A 103 -30.16 6.98 -3.30
C LEU A 103 -31.06 5.81 -3.73
N SER A 104 -30.52 4.96 -4.62
CA SER A 104 -31.10 3.65 -4.89
C SER A 104 -30.98 2.72 -3.67
N GLU A 105 -31.75 1.64 -3.62
CA GLU A 105 -31.69 0.66 -2.52
C GLU A 105 -30.28 0.06 -2.37
N VAL A 106 -29.58 -0.21 -3.47
CA VAL A 106 -28.21 -0.69 -3.45
C VAL A 106 -27.28 0.35 -2.80
N GLN A 107 -27.39 1.60 -3.20
CA GLN A 107 -26.58 2.69 -2.65
C GLN A 107 -26.88 2.95 -1.16
N LYS A 108 -28.14 2.82 -0.72
CA LYS A 108 -28.49 2.90 0.71
C LYS A 108 -27.81 1.81 1.53
N ASN A 109 -27.83 0.57 1.03
CA ASN A 109 -27.18 -0.55 1.69
C ASN A 109 -25.65 -0.38 1.71
N THR A 110 -25.04 0.03 0.60
CA THR A 110 -23.61 0.32 0.52
C THR A 110 -23.22 1.44 1.50
N LYS A 111 -24.01 2.52 1.58
CA LYS A 111 -23.81 3.60 2.54
C LYS A 111 -23.83 3.10 3.98
N LYS A 112 -24.81 2.27 4.36
CA LYS A 112 -24.92 1.70 5.71
C LYS A 112 -23.71 0.85 6.05
N ILE A 113 -23.26 -0.01 5.13
CA ILE A 113 -22.09 -0.85 5.32
C ILE A 113 -20.85 0.03 5.48
N ALA A 114 -20.66 1.02 4.60
CA ALA A 114 -19.49 1.91 4.65
C ALA A 114 -19.45 2.76 5.94
N ILE A 115 -20.60 3.23 6.45
CA ILE A 115 -20.67 3.93 7.75
C ILE A 115 -20.32 2.98 8.88
N PHE A 116 -20.92 1.79 8.91
CA PHE A 116 -20.68 0.79 9.94
C PHE A 116 -19.20 0.39 10.00
N ASP A 117 -18.57 0.16 8.85
CA ASP A 117 -17.16 -0.17 8.74
C ASP A 117 -16.27 0.99 9.24
N ALA A 118 -16.52 2.21 8.76
CA ALA A 118 -15.76 3.38 9.17
C ALA A 118 -15.92 3.72 10.67
N GLU A 119 -17.11 3.54 11.25
CA GLU A 119 -17.36 3.75 12.68
C GLU A 119 -16.65 2.70 13.53
N ASN A 120 -16.65 1.43 13.11
CA ASN A 120 -15.92 0.36 13.82
C ASN A 120 -14.40 0.58 13.76
N ASN A 121 -13.85 0.92 12.61
CA ASN A 121 -12.43 1.22 12.47
C ASN A 121 -12.04 2.46 13.30
N LEU A 122 -12.86 3.52 13.27
CA LEU A 122 -12.66 4.71 14.10
C LEU A 122 -12.65 4.36 15.58
N LYS A 123 -13.60 3.52 16.02
CA LYS A 123 -13.67 3.04 17.40
C LYS A 123 -12.43 2.24 17.77
N GLN A 124 -12.00 1.32 16.90
CA GLN A 124 -10.80 0.52 17.12
C GLN A 124 -9.58 1.40 17.33
N VAL A 125 -9.33 2.34 16.42
CA VAL A 125 -8.16 3.23 16.50
C VAL A 125 -8.19 4.13 17.75
N LYS A 126 -9.39 4.57 18.19
CA LYS A 126 -9.54 5.45 19.38
C LYS A 126 -9.53 4.71 20.71
N GLU A 127 -10.23 3.58 20.80
CA GLU A 127 -10.45 2.88 22.07
C GLU A 127 -9.44 1.75 22.32
N PHE A 128 -8.84 1.24 21.22
CA PHE A 128 -7.89 0.11 21.29
C PHE A 128 -6.60 0.43 20.52
N PRO A 129 -5.94 1.58 20.82
CA PRO A 129 -4.65 1.87 20.23
C PRO A 129 -3.66 0.76 20.61
N HIS A 130 -2.70 0.50 19.74
CA HIS A 130 -1.62 -0.47 19.95
C HIS A 130 -2.04 -1.95 20.13
N HIS A 131 -3.27 -2.34 19.75
CA HIS A 131 -3.74 -3.74 19.83
C HIS A 131 -3.64 -4.52 18.53
N ASP A 132 -2.92 -4.02 17.55
CA ASP A 132 -2.76 -4.63 16.22
C ASP A 132 -1.62 -5.68 16.16
N TYR A 133 -0.73 -5.71 17.16
CA TYR A 133 0.40 -6.64 17.28
C TYR A 133 1.17 -6.82 15.95
N PRO A 134 2.01 -5.86 15.54
CA PRO A 134 2.70 -5.88 14.25
C PRO A 134 3.62 -7.09 14.09
N LEU A 135 4.13 -7.64 15.20
CA LEU A 135 4.85 -8.90 15.23
C LEU A 135 4.00 -9.98 15.91
N ASN A 136 3.67 -11.02 15.16
CA ASN A 136 2.97 -12.21 15.67
C ASN A 136 3.37 -13.44 14.85
N GLN A 137 3.22 -14.62 15.43
CA GLN A 137 3.72 -15.88 14.87
C GLN A 137 2.99 -16.38 13.61
N ILE A 138 1.84 -15.79 13.24
CA ILE A 138 1.00 -16.28 12.13
C ILE A 138 1.09 -15.37 10.90
N GLY A 139 1.04 -14.05 11.10
CA GLY A 139 0.94 -13.06 10.02
C GLY A 139 1.60 -11.74 10.38
N GLY A 140 2.64 -11.77 11.20
CA GLY A 140 3.40 -10.57 11.55
C GLY A 140 4.13 -9.96 10.35
N ILE A 141 4.46 -8.68 10.45
CA ILE A 141 5.16 -7.93 9.39
C ILE A 141 6.42 -8.66 8.91
N HIS A 142 7.15 -9.32 9.79
CA HIS A 142 8.37 -10.05 9.45
C HIS A 142 8.11 -11.22 8.48
N LEU A 143 7.02 -11.92 8.62
CA LEU A 143 6.63 -13.00 7.70
C LEU A 143 6.05 -12.43 6.40
N ASN A 144 5.09 -11.52 6.53
CA ASN A 144 4.37 -10.95 5.39
C ASN A 144 5.30 -10.18 4.43
N THR A 145 6.29 -9.45 4.96
CA THR A 145 7.24 -8.70 4.12
C THR A 145 8.12 -9.65 3.30
N ILE A 146 8.58 -10.75 3.89
CA ILE A 146 9.42 -11.72 3.19
C ILE A 146 8.61 -12.46 2.12
N GLU A 147 7.42 -12.96 2.47
CA GLU A 147 6.51 -13.59 1.52
C GLU A 147 6.15 -12.65 0.36
N PHE A 148 5.78 -11.42 0.67
CA PHE A 148 5.44 -10.42 -0.34
C PHE A 148 6.60 -10.16 -1.31
N LEU A 149 7.81 -9.96 -0.81
CA LEU A 149 8.98 -9.74 -1.65
C LEU A 149 9.35 -10.98 -2.45
N SER A 150 9.35 -12.14 -1.83
CA SER A 150 9.72 -13.40 -2.48
C SER A 150 8.74 -13.80 -3.58
N ASP A 151 7.45 -13.73 -3.30
CA ASP A 151 6.43 -14.33 -4.15
C ASP A 151 5.68 -13.29 -5.01
N MET A 152 5.27 -12.17 -4.43
CA MET A 152 4.37 -11.22 -5.08
C MET A 152 5.10 -10.13 -5.87
N HIS A 153 6.32 -9.71 -5.46
CA HIS A 153 7.04 -8.67 -6.18
C HIS A 153 7.43 -9.15 -7.59
N PRO A 154 6.97 -8.46 -8.67
CA PRO A 154 7.29 -8.87 -10.02
C PRO A 154 8.71 -8.48 -10.41
N ILE A 155 9.41 -9.36 -11.13
CA ILE A 155 10.68 -9.07 -11.80
C ILE A 155 10.57 -9.54 -13.25
N ARG A 156 9.97 -8.73 -14.11
CA ARG A 156 9.74 -9.00 -15.54
C ARG A 156 10.74 -8.24 -16.43
N ASN A 157 11.50 -7.34 -15.85
CA ASN A 157 12.50 -6.50 -16.52
C ASN A 157 13.51 -5.93 -15.50
N GLU A 158 14.59 -5.32 -16.00
CA GLU A 158 15.66 -4.74 -15.16
C GLU A 158 15.18 -3.60 -14.24
N SER A 159 14.15 -2.86 -14.61
CA SER A 159 13.60 -1.81 -13.74
C SER A 159 12.96 -2.41 -12.49
N GLU A 160 12.23 -3.50 -12.65
CA GLU A 160 11.59 -4.20 -11.54
C GLU A 160 12.61 -4.91 -10.65
N ALA A 161 13.72 -5.44 -11.22
CA ALA A 161 14.83 -5.96 -10.44
C ALA A 161 15.47 -4.87 -9.55
N LYS A 162 15.67 -3.67 -10.08
CA LYS A 162 16.15 -2.53 -9.30
C LYS A 162 15.14 -2.09 -8.23
N ASP A 163 13.85 -2.13 -8.53
CA ASP A 163 12.82 -1.76 -7.56
C ASP A 163 12.73 -2.79 -6.42
N PHE A 164 12.93 -4.08 -6.70
CA PHE A 164 13.07 -5.12 -5.68
C PHE A 164 14.20 -4.80 -4.70
N ILE A 165 15.41 -4.53 -5.21
CA ILE A 165 16.58 -4.18 -4.37
C ILE A 165 16.30 -2.94 -3.52
N LYS A 166 15.62 -1.92 -4.08
CA LYS A 166 15.22 -0.74 -3.30
C LYS A 166 14.27 -1.11 -2.14
N ARG A 167 13.32 -2.01 -2.37
CA ARG A 167 12.43 -2.49 -1.31
C ARG A 167 13.18 -3.23 -0.22
N VAL A 168 14.12 -4.12 -0.59
CA VAL A 168 14.97 -4.82 0.39
C VAL A 168 15.73 -3.80 1.26
N ASN A 169 16.30 -2.77 0.66
CA ASN A 169 16.97 -1.68 1.39
C ASN A 169 16.03 -0.88 2.32
N LEU A 170 14.71 -0.91 2.11
CA LEU A 170 13.74 -0.25 2.99
C LEU A 170 13.37 -1.10 4.21
N ILE A 171 13.70 -2.38 4.26
CA ILE A 171 13.40 -3.28 5.38
C ILE A 171 13.94 -2.72 6.68
N LYS A 172 15.15 -2.19 6.70
CA LYS A 172 15.73 -1.54 7.90
C LYS A 172 14.85 -0.38 8.39
N LYS A 173 14.35 0.46 7.50
CA LYS A 173 13.46 1.58 7.86
C LYS A 173 12.10 1.06 8.36
N LEU A 174 11.56 0.02 7.71
CA LEU A 174 10.33 -0.63 8.14
C LEU A 174 10.44 -1.13 9.58
N TYR A 175 11.51 -1.89 9.90
CA TYR A 175 11.70 -2.40 11.26
C TYR A 175 12.00 -1.31 12.29
N THR A 176 12.58 -0.18 11.86
CA THR A 176 12.73 0.98 12.76
C THR A 176 11.37 1.56 13.15
N GLY A 177 10.42 1.65 12.20
CA GLY A 177 9.05 2.07 12.50
C GLY A 177 8.33 1.05 13.40
N VAL A 178 8.42 -0.25 13.05
CA VAL A 178 7.83 -1.32 13.87
C VAL A 178 8.37 -1.33 15.31
N LEU A 179 9.66 -1.07 15.50
CA LEU A 179 10.25 -0.99 16.83
C LEU A 179 9.66 0.18 17.62
N ALA A 180 9.47 1.34 17.00
CA ALA A 180 8.84 2.47 17.65
C ALA A 180 7.39 2.15 18.10
N ASP A 181 6.61 1.46 17.25
CA ASP A 181 5.26 1.01 17.61
C ASP A 181 5.28 0.01 18.78
N LEU A 182 6.24 -0.91 18.80
CA LEU A 182 6.40 -1.88 19.90
C LEU A 182 6.80 -1.19 21.21
N GLU A 183 7.63 -0.15 21.16
CA GLU A 183 7.98 0.67 22.32
C GLU A 183 6.75 1.40 22.86
N GLU A 184 5.92 2.00 22.00
CA GLU A 184 4.65 2.64 22.40
C GLU A 184 3.65 1.63 22.99
N GLN A 185 3.56 0.42 22.43
CA GLN A 185 2.75 -0.68 23.01
C GLN A 185 3.23 -1.06 24.42
N ALA A 186 4.54 -1.21 24.57
CA ALA A 186 5.14 -1.56 25.87
C ALA A 186 4.92 -0.47 26.92
N ASP A 187 5.07 0.79 26.56
CA ASP A 187 4.80 1.94 27.43
C ASP A 187 3.32 2.02 27.84
N ALA A 188 2.41 1.60 26.96
CA ALA A 188 0.98 1.47 27.26
C ALA A 188 0.63 0.22 28.08
N GLY A 189 1.59 -0.65 28.37
CA GLY A 189 1.37 -1.91 29.09
C GLY A 189 0.63 -2.97 28.26
N ILE A 190 0.69 -2.89 26.94
CA ILE A 190 0.01 -3.79 26.00
C ILE A 190 1.04 -4.78 25.47
N PHE A 191 0.84 -6.05 25.74
CA PHE A 191 1.76 -7.11 25.37
C PHE A 191 1.01 -8.30 24.75
N PRO A 192 1.54 -8.93 23.71
CA PRO A 192 1.03 -10.22 23.27
C PRO A 192 1.30 -11.31 24.35
N PRO A 193 0.62 -12.46 24.31
CA PRO A 193 0.91 -13.58 25.19
C PRO A 193 2.38 -14.03 25.08
N GLU A 194 2.98 -14.47 26.19
CA GLU A 194 4.40 -14.82 26.31
C GLU A 194 4.89 -15.77 25.21
N PHE A 195 4.11 -16.80 24.88
CA PHE A 195 4.48 -17.78 23.83
C PHE A 195 4.68 -17.17 22.45
N VAL A 196 4.07 -16.01 22.17
CA VAL A 196 4.23 -15.30 20.89
C VAL A 196 5.66 -14.82 20.70
N TYR A 197 6.30 -14.32 21.78
CA TYR A 197 7.67 -13.83 21.73
C TYR A 197 8.66 -14.92 21.33
N ASP A 198 8.56 -16.12 21.92
CA ASP A 198 9.45 -17.24 21.60
C ASP A 198 9.36 -17.60 20.11
N HIS A 199 8.15 -17.66 19.58
CA HIS A 199 7.96 -17.96 18.15
C HIS A 199 8.50 -16.87 17.24
N VAL A 200 8.21 -15.59 17.53
CA VAL A 200 8.67 -14.46 16.74
C VAL A 200 10.19 -14.34 16.77
N ILE A 201 10.81 -14.48 17.97
CA ILE A 201 12.27 -14.42 18.11
C ILE A 201 12.94 -15.55 17.32
N ASN A 202 12.40 -16.77 17.37
CA ASN A 202 12.93 -17.88 16.59
C ASN A 202 12.80 -17.62 15.08
N GLN A 203 11.65 -17.16 14.60
CA GLN A 203 11.43 -16.84 13.19
C GLN A 203 12.38 -15.75 12.69
N LEU A 204 12.58 -14.68 13.48
CA LEU A 204 13.54 -13.62 13.14
C LEU A 204 14.99 -14.12 13.17
N SER A 205 15.33 -14.95 14.17
CA SER A 205 16.67 -15.54 14.29
C SER A 205 16.98 -16.47 13.14
N ASP A 206 16.04 -17.32 12.75
CA ASP A 206 16.19 -18.20 11.59
C ASP A 206 16.43 -17.38 10.31
N PHE A 207 15.64 -16.30 10.13
CA PHE A 207 15.78 -15.43 8.97
C PHE A 207 17.14 -14.74 8.90
N ILE A 208 17.66 -14.21 10.02
CA ILE A 208 18.96 -13.54 10.09
C ILE A 208 20.12 -14.51 9.88
N ASN A 209 19.97 -15.77 10.29
CA ASN A 209 21.01 -16.79 10.23
C ASN A 209 21.03 -17.61 8.95
N TYR A 210 20.14 -17.36 7.98
CA TYR A 210 20.19 -18.04 6.68
C TYR A 210 21.52 -17.79 5.99
N ASN A 211 22.11 -18.87 5.44
CA ASN A 211 23.12 -18.70 4.40
C ASN A 211 22.46 -18.12 3.13
N TYR A 212 23.20 -17.41 2.29
CA TYR A 212 22.62 -16.84 1.06
C TYR A 212 21.89 -17.88 0.20
N ASP A 213 22.43 -19.08 0.07
CA ASP A 213 21.83 -20.14 -0.75
C ASP A 213 20.47 -20.64 -0.23
N GLU A 214 20.15 -20.34 1.01
CA GLU A 214 18.90 -20.68 1.67
C GLU A 214 18.00 -19.45 1.92
N HIS A 215 18.58 -18.24 1.78
CA HIS A 215 17.88 -17.00 2.10
C HIS A 215 16.76 -16.70 1.07
N PRO A 216 15.48 -16.61 1.47
CA PRO A 216 14.36 -16.50 0.53
C PRO A 216 14.47 -15.32 -0.44
N LEU A 217 14.85 -14.14 0.06
CA LEU A 217 14.98 -12.94 -0.77
C LEU A 217 16.09 -13.09 -1.82
N TYR A 218 17.21 -13.74 -1.48
CA TYR A 218 18.30 -13.97 -2.40
C TYR A 218 17.93 -15.00 -3.47
N THR A 219 17.48 -16.17 -3.05
CA THR A 219 17.19 -17.28 -3.98
C THR A 219 16.07 -16.93 -4.96
N GLN A 220 14.98 -16.32 -4.47
CA GLN A 220 13.86 -15.93 -5.33
C GLN A 220 14.24 -14.76 -6.26
N PHE A 221 15.01 -13.79 -5.78
CA PHE A 221 15.52 -12.71 -6.62
C PHE A 221 16.35 -13.25 -7.78
N LEU A 222 17.34 -14.10 -7.50
CA LEU A 222 18.20 -14.66 -8.54
C LEU A 222 17.42 -15.55 -9.51
N ARG A 223 16.47 -16.34 -9.02
CA ARG A 223 15.59 -17.13 -9.89
C ARG A 223 14.85 -16.24 -10.89
N LYS A 224 14.20 -15.16 -10.41
CA LYS A 224 13.46 -14.23 -11.26
C LYS A 224 14.37 -13.44 -12.21
N VAL A 225 15.57 -13.05 -11.77
CA VAL A 225 16.54 -12.33 -12.62
C VAL A 225 17.08 -13.22 -13.75
N LYS A 226 17.32 -14.51 -13.52
CA LYS A 226 17.71 -15.45 -14.57
C LYS A 226 16.67 -15.56 -15.70
N GLU A 227 15.40 -15.44 -15.39
CA GLU A 227 14.32 -15.44 -16.38
C GLU A 227 14.36 -14.25 -17.35
N LEU A 228 15.11 -13.18 -17.00
CA LEU A 228 15.30 -12.01 -17.86
C LEU A 228 16.29 -12.24 -18.99
N ASN A 229 17.06 -13.34 -18.97
CA ASN A 229 18.09 -13.68 -19.96
C ASN A 229 19.09 -12.54 -20.18
N LEU A 230 19.63 -11.99 -19.11
CA LEU A 230 20.62 -10.91 -19.14
C LEU A 230 22.03 -11.44 -19.51
N SER A 231 22.98 -10.52 -19.73
CA SER A 231 24.38 -10.92 -19.84
C SER A 231 24.91 -11.43 -18.48
N ILE A 232 25.92 -12.30 -18.54
CA ILE A 232 26.56 -12.87 -17.33
C ILE A 232 27.08 -11.75 -16.40
N GLU A 233 27.61 -10.68 -16.96
CA GLU A 233 28.11 -9.54 -16.19
C GLU A 233 27.00 -8.84 -15.43
N LYS A 234 25.82 -8.69 -16.06
CA LYS A 234 24.64 -8.08 -15.41
C LYS A 234 24.06 -8.99 -14.33
N GLU A 235 23.97 -10.29 -14.57
CA GLU A 235 23.50 -11.24 -13.56
C GLU A 235 24.41 -11.21 -12.32
N LYS A 236 25.74 -11.20 -12.49
CA LYS A 236 26.67 -11.05 -11.38
C LYS A 236 26.54 -9.73 -10.65
N LEU A 237 26.34 -8.63 -11.39
CA LEU A 237 26.10 -7.31 -10.78
C LEU A 237 24.85 -7.33 -9.90
N TYR A 238 23.74 -7.91 -10.36
CA TYR A 238 22.50 -8.03 -9.57
C TYR A 238 22.70 -8.96 -8.37
N GLU A 239 23.47 -10.05 -8.53
CA GLU A 239 23.82 -10.94 -7.42
C GLU A 239 24.60 -10.21 -6.31
N GLU A 240 25.58 -9.39 -6.67
CA GLU A 240 26.32 -8.57 -5.71
C GLU A 240 25.40 -7.53 -5.03
N GLN A 241 24.54 -6.86 -5.80
CA GLN A 241 23.65 -5.84 -5.27
C GLN A 241 22.62 -6.42 -4.28
N ILE A 242 22.09 -7.61 -4.53
CA ILE A 242 21.13 -8.21 -3.60
C ILE A 242 21.82 -8.68 -2.31
N LYS A 243 23.06 -9.21 -2.37
CA LYS A 243 23.85 -9.54 -1.18
C LYS A 243 24.04 -8.30 -0.30
N ILE A 244 24.52 -7.20 -0.88
CA ILE A 244 24.70 -5.92 -0.17
C ILE A 244 23.41 -5.41 0.44
N ALA A 245 22.27 -5.64 -0.20
CA ALA A 245 20.97 -5.16 0.30
C ALA A 245 20.42 -6.02 1.44
N ILE A 246 20.82 -7.30 1.53
CA ILE A 246 20.42 -8.22 2.61
C ILE A 246 21.32 -8.03 3.84
N ASP A 247 22.61 -7.73 3.67
CA ASP A 247 23.57 -7.44 4.76
C ASP A 247 23.25 -6.09 5.44
#